data_4ccdcad6d28433e367fc609e2f601e63
#
_entry.id   4ccdcad6d28433e367fc609e2f601e63
#
_cell.length_a   1.000
_cell.length_b   1.000
_cell.length_c   1.000
_cell.angle_alpha   90.00
_cell.angle_beta   90.00
_cell.angle_gamma   90.00
#
_symmetry.space_group_name_H-M   'P 1'
#
loop_
_entity.id
_entity.type
_entity.pdbx_description
1 polymer ?
#
loop_
_entity_poly.entity_id
_entity_poly.type
_entity_poly.pdbx_seq_one_letter_code
_entity_poly.pdbx_strand_id
1 'polypeptide(L)'
;CAEDTEQIYAAVRQLQKAGFTVLMDDFGAGYSSLNMFKDAPVDIIKLDMGFISSDEINAQRSFAIIEAIVKLSHSLNVPVIVEGVETQAQVDFLKSINTRYIQGYYFSRPVPEEDYAALCQTAALPQKKVSE
;
A
#
# COMPACT_ATOMS: atom_id res chain seq x y z
N CYS A 1 15.99 -20.60 0.79
CA CYS A 1 15.55 -20.75 -0.61
C CYS A 1 14.09 -21.21 -0.73
N ALA A 2 13.74 -22.25 -1.55
CA ALA A 2 12.34 -22.62 -1.79
C ALA A 2 11.61 -23.13 -0.53
N GLU A 3 12.29 -23.86 0.34
CA GLU A 3 11.75 -24.37 1.61
C GLU A 3 11.33 -23.24 2.56
N ASP A 4 12.11 -22.16 2.62
CA ASP A 4 11.79 -21.00 3.46
C ASP A 4 10.52 -20.28 2.98
N THR A 5 10.32 -20.22 1.66
CA THR A 5 9.14 -19.58 1.05
C THR A 5 7.87 -20.37 1.34
N GLU A 6 7.91 -21.70 1.25
CA GLU A 6 6.78 -22.57 1.58
C GLU A 6 6.38 -22.47 3.05
N GLN A 7 7.35 -22.38 3.96
CA GLN A 7 7.09 -22.19 5.38
C GLN A 7 6.41 -20.85 5.66
N ILE A 8 6.85 -19.75 5.01
CA ILE A 8 6.23 -18.44 5.13
C ILE A 8 4.78 -18.50 4.63
N TYR A 9 4.53 -19.12 3.47
CA TYR A 9 3.17 -19.21 2.93
C TYR A 9 2.25 -20.08 3.81
N ALA A 10 2.77 -21.12 4.41
CA ALA A 10 2.03 -21.94 5.37
C ALA A 10 1.65 -21.14 6.63
N ALA A 11 2.57 -20.34 7.15
CA ALA A 11 2.34 -19.45 8.29
C ALA A 11 1.28 -18.38 7.96
N VAL A 12 1.36 -17.74 6.81
CA VAL A 12 0.34 -16.77 6.33
C VAL A 12 -1.03 -17.40 6.29
N ARG A 13 -1.17 -18.60 5.70
CA ARG A 13 -2.45 -19.31 5.64
C ARG A 13 -3.00 -19.69 7.03
N GLN A 14 -2.13 -20.01 7.98
CA GLN A 14 -2.55 -20.28 9.36
C GLN A 14 -3.08 -19.01 10.05
N LEU A 15 -2.41 -17.88 9.88
CA LEU A 15 -2.87 -16.59 10.41
C LEU A 15 -4.24 -16.21 9.82
N GLN A 16 -4.42 -16.35 8.51
CA GLN A 16 -5.71 -16.08 7.86
C GLN A 16 -6.83 -16.99 8.38
N LYS A 17 -6.56 -18.28 8.58
CA LYS A 17 -7.52 -19.21 9.20
C LYS A 17 -7.87 -18.83 10.64
N ALA A 18 -6.97 -18.20 11.37
CA ALA A 18 -7.21 -17.67 12.70
C ALA A 18 -7.96 -16.33 12.71
N GLY A 19 -8.29 -15.77 11.52
CA GLY A 19 -9.07 -14.53 11.37
C GLY A 19 -8.23 -13.27 11.24
N PHE A 20 -6.90 -13.40 11.05
CA PHE A 20 -6.03 -12.25 10.81
C PHE A 20 -6.01 -11.85 9.33
N THR A 21 -6.00 -10.55 9.08
CA THR A 21 -5.67 -9.99 7.76
C THR A 21 -4.16 -9.89 7.64
N VAL A 22 -3.58 -10.52 6.63
CA VAL A 22 -2.13 -10.55 6.42
C VAL A 22 -1.75 -9.54 5.35
N LEU A 23 -0.84 -8.67 5.70
CA LEU A 23 -0.38 -7.57 4.88
C LEU A 23 1.10 -7.77 4.53
N MET A 24 1.45 -7.57 3.25
CA MET A 24 2.84 -7.52 2.80
C MET A 24 3.31 -6.08 2.81
N ASP A 25 4.33 -5.81 3.61
CA ASP A 25 4.95 -4.49 3.73
C ASP A 25 6.17 -4.34 2.80
N ASP A 26 6.56 -3.09 2.53
CA ASP A 26 7.74 -2.75 1.71
C ASP A 26 7.77 -3.41 0.32
N PHE A 27 6.62 -3.53 -0.33
CA PHE A 27 6.57 -4.08 -1.68
C PHE A 27 7.38 -3.21 -2.65
N GLY A 28 8.36 -3.81 -3.30
CA GLY A 28 9.27 -3.12 -4.23
C GLY A 28 10.70 -2.95 -3.72
N ALA A 29 10.95 -3.12 -2.42
CA ALA A 29 12.28 -2.94 -1.84
C ALA A 29 13.29 -4.08 -2.10
N GLY A 30 12.88 -5.19 -2.76
CA GLY A 30 13.74 -6.36 -2.96
C GLY A 30 13.49 -7.17 -4.22
N TYR A 31 14.45 -8.04 -4.55
CA TYR A 31 14.45 -8.89 -5.75
C TYR A 31 13.31 -9.94 -5.84
N SER A 32 12.53 -10.13 -4.79
CA SER A 32 11.55 -11.22 -4.67
C SER A 32 10.11 -10.81 -4.96
N SER A 33 9.85 -9.52 -5.17
CA SER A 33 8.50 -8.94 -5.09
C SER A 33 7.50 -9.53 -6.07
N LEU A 34 7.86 -9.77 -7.32
CA LEU A 34 6.91 -10.25 -8.34
C LEU A 34 6.53 -11.73 -8.18
N ASN A 35 7.47 -12.57 -7.79
CA ASN A 35 7.16 -13.97 -7.48
C ASN A 35 6.34 -14.09 -6.20
N MET A 36 6.66 -13.28 -5.19
CA MET A 36 5.86 -13.21 -3.98
C MET A 36 4.45 -12.70 -4.27
N PHE A 37 4.30 -11.73 -5.17
CA PHE A 37 3.00 -11.21 -5.59
C PHE A 37 2.12 -12.30 -6.24
N LYS A 38 2.73 -13.14 -7.06
CA LYS A 38 2.05 -14.25 -7.74
C LYS A 38 1.65 -15.37 -6.77
N ASP A 39 2.53 -15.73 -5.85
CA ASP A 39 2.43 -16.95 -5.08
C ASP A 39 2.06 -16.74 -3.61
N ALA A 40 2.28 -15.51 -3.07
CA ALA A 40 1.99 -15.21 -1.68
C ALA A 40 0.49 -15.02 -1.45
N PRO A 41 -0.12 -15.74 -0.52
CA PRO A 41 -1.53 -15.63 -0.22
C PRO A 41 -1.84 -14.44 0.70
N VAL A 42 -1.28 -13.24 0.42
CA VAL A 42 -1.51 -12.05 1.24
C VAL A 42 -2.83 -11.37 0.89
N ASP A 43 -3.43 -10.72 1.89
CA ASP A 43 -4.71 -10.04 1.73
C ASP A 43 -4.55 -8.60 1.23
N ILE A 44 -3.44 -7.95 1.58
CA ILE A 44 -3.19 -6.54 1.26
C ILE A 44 -1.69 -6.35 0.98
N ILE A 45 -1.38 -5.40 0.09
CA ILE A 45 0.00 -4.97 -0.19
C ILE A 45 0.17 -3.52 0.23
N LYS A 46 1.28 -3.22 0.90
CA LYS A 46 1.74 -1.84 1.17
C LYS A 46 2.87 -1.48 0.23
N LEU A 47 2.73 -0.34 -0.40
CA LEU A 47 3.70 0.24 -1.33
C LEU A 47 4.17 1.58 -0.79
N ASP A 48 5.48 1.73 -0.56
CA ASP A 48 6.05 2.97 -0.03
C ASP A 48 6.37 3.96 -1.17
N MET A 49 5.86 5.20 -1.04
CA MET A 49 6.20 6.32 -1.93
C MET A 49 7.67 6.75 -1.80
N GLY A 50 8.38 6.37 -0.75
CA GLY A 50 9.83 6.55 -0.61
C GLY A 50 10.64 5.84 -1.71
N PHE A 51 10.02 4.91 -2.45
CA PHE A 51 10.56 4.34 -3.67
C PHE A 51 10.74 5.36 -4.80
N ILE A 52 10.04 6.51 -4.75
CA ILE A 52 10.16 7.56 -5.76
C ILE A 52 11.46 8.32 -5.53
N SER A 53 12.35 8.25 -6.52
CA SER A 53 13.60 9.00 -6.53
C SER A 53 13.35 10.52 -6.56
N SER A 54 14.22 11.29 -5.93
CA SER A 54 14.25 12.75 -6.04
C SER A 54 14.76 13.25 -7.41
N ASP A 55 15.38 12.38 -8.21
CA ASP A 55 15.82 12.68 -9.56
C ASP A 55 14.65 12.55 -10.55
N GLU A 56 14.45 13.59 -11.38
CA GLU A 56 13.28 13.73 -12.26
C GLU A 56 13.09 12.56 -13.23
N ILE A 57 14.18 12.04 -13.81
CA ILE A 57 14.13 10.92 -14.77
C ILE A 57 13.75 9.63 -14.04
N ASN A 58 14.30 9.40 -12.87
CA ASN A 58 14.01 8.22 -12.06
C ASN A 58 12.63 8.33 -11.40
N ALA A 59 12.16 9.55 -11.08
CA ALA A 59 10.82 9.78 -10.60
C ALA A 59 9.75 9.33 -11.61
N GLN A 60 9.88 9.68 -12.88
CA GLN A 60 8.95 9.25 -13.93
C GLN A 60 8.88 7.72 -14.06
N ARG A 61 10.04 7.06 -13.97
CA ARG A 61 10.10 5.59 -13.97
C ARG A 61 9.43 4.99 -12.72
N SER A 62 9.65 5.58 -11.57
CA SER A 62 9.03 5.16 -10.32
C SER A 62 7.51 5.30 -10.38
N PHE A 63 6.99 6.40 -10.90
CA PHE A 63 5.55 6.58 -11.11
C PHE A 63 4.96 5.53 -12.05
N ALA A 64 5.65 5.23 -13.17
CA ALA A 64 5.21 4.19 -14.10
C ALA A 64 5.17 2.80 -13.45
N ILE A 65 6.15 2.49 -12.60
CA ILE A 65 6.18 1.23 -11.84
C ILE A 65 5.03 1.16 -10.83
N ILE A 66 4.78 2.23 -10.08
CA ILE A 66 3.66 2.30 -9.13
C ILE A 66 2.33 2.10 -9.86
N GLU A 67 2.13 2.76 -10.99
CA GLU A 67 0.93 2.59 -11.81
C GLU A 67 0.76 1.13 -12.27
N ALA A 68 1.84 0.50 -12.73
CA ALA A 68 1.82 -0.90 -13.16
C ALA A 68 1.48 -1.86 -11.99
N ILE A 69 2.04 -1.62 -10.81
CA ILE A 69 1.75 -2.42 -9.60
C ILE A 69 0.28 -2.26 -9.18
N VAL A 70 -0.24 -1.03 -9.16
CA VAL A 70 -1.64 -0.77 -8.82
C VAL A 70 -2.58 -1.45 -9.82
N LYS A 71 -2.30 -1.40 -11.11
CA LYS A 71 -3.08 -2.08 -12.16
C LYS A 71 -3.03 -3.61 -11.99
N LEU A 72 -1.85 -4.15 -11.73
CA LEU A 72 -1.67 -5.58 -11.51
C LEU A 72 -2.45 -6.06 -10.27
N SER A 73 -2.39 -5.30 -9.18
CA SER A 73 -3.12 -5.63 -7.96
C SER A 73 -4.64 -5.63 -8.16
N HIS A 74 -5.15 -4.67 -8.94
CA HIS A 74 -6.57 -4.66 -9.33
C HIS A 74 -6.94 -5.93 -10.11
N SER A 75 -6.09 -6.36 -11.04
CA SER A 75 -6.33 -7.57 -11.84
C SER A 75 -6.32 -8.85 -11.01
N LEU A 76 -5.56 -8.86 -9.91
CA LEU A 76 -5.47 -9.98 -8.98
C LEU A 76 -6.45 -9.87 -7.81
N ASN A 77 -7.25 -8.81 -7.73
CA ASN A 77 -8.15 -8.50 -6.61
C ASN A 77 -7.43 -8.41 -5.25
N VAL A 78 -6.18 -7.96 -5.24
CA VAL A 78 -5.41 -7.71 -4.02
C VAL A 78 -5.36 -6.20 -3.78
N PRO A 79 -5.96 -5.67 -2.71
CA PRO A 79 -5.90 -4.24 -2.39
C PRO A 79 -4.47 -3.75 -2.17
N VAL A 80 -4.17 -2.53 -2.61
CA VAL A 80 -2.92 -1.82 -2.33
C VAL A 80 -3.19 -0.62 -1.43
N ILE A 81 -2.38 -0.49 -0.39
CA ILE A 81 -2.25 0.73 0.40
C ILE A 81 -0.96 1.41 -0.05
N VAL A 82 -1.06 2.66 -0.48
CA VAL A 82 0.13 3.47 -0.79
C VAL A 82 0.43 4.37 0.40
N GLU A 83 1.59 4.18 1.00
CA GLU A 83 2.06 4.96 2.16
C GLU A 83 3.18 5.95 1.80
N GLY A 84 3.55 6.81 2.75
CA GLY A 84 4.58 7.82 2.55
C GLY A 84 4.15 8.97 1.64
N VAL A 85 2.84 9.22 1.52
CA VAL A 85 2.30 10.31 0.70
C VAL A 85 2.42 11.64 1.47
N GLU A 86 3.16 12.61 0.89
CA GLU A 86 3.49 13.88 1.53
C GLU A 86 3.01 15.11 0.75
N THR A 87 2.73 14.97 -0.54
CA THR A 87 2.40 16.11 -1.41
C THR A 87 1.06 15.95 -2.12
N GLN A 88 0.44 17.10 -2.44
CA GLN A 88 -0.79 17.12 -3.25
C GLN A 88 -0.59 16.47 -4.62
N ALA A 89 0.57 16.68 -5.26
CA ALA A 89 0.87 16.10 -6.56
C ALA A 89 0.88 14.55 -6.51
N GLN A 90 1.41 13.97 -5.44
CA GLN A 90 1.36 12.53 -5.21
C GLN A 90 -0.09 12.04 -5.02
N VAL A 91 -0.90 12.76 -4.26
CA VAL A 91 -2.33 12.45 -4.09
C VAL A 91 -3.06 12.48 -5.42
N ASP A 92 -2.86 13.50 -6.23
CA ASP A 92 -3.52 13.65 -7.53
C ASP A 92 -3.11 12.54 -8.50
N PHE A 93 -1.83 12.19 -8.53
CA PHE A 93 -1.34 11.04 -9.31
C PHE A 93 -2.01 9.74 -8.85
N LEU A 94 -2.01 9.44 -7.56
CA LEU A 94 -2.59 8.21 -7.03
C LEU A 94 -4.10 8.12 -7.28
N LYS A 95 -4.80 9.23 -7.22
CA LYS A 95 -6.21 9.31 -7.63
C LYS A 95 -6.39 9.01 -9.12
N SER A 96 -5.51 9.53 -9.97
CA SER A 96 -5.59 9.34 -11.43
C SER A 96 -5.43 7.88 -11.85
N ILE A 97 -4.71 7.08 -11.08
CA ILE A 97 -4.51 5.64 -11.29
C ILE A 97 -5.47 4.76 -10.47
N ASN A 98 -6.51 5.35 -9.89
CA ASN A 98 -7.53 4.66 -9.09
C ASN A 98 -6.99 3.93 -7.85
N THR A 99 -5.97 4.47 -7.18
CA THR A 99 -5.52 3.95 -5.90
C THR A 99 -6.61 4.17 -4.84
N ARG A 100 -6.98 3.09 -4.15
CA ARG A 100 -8.12 3.09 -3.24
C ARG A 100 -7.75 3.56 -1.83
N TYR A 101 -6.57 3.20 -1.35
CA TYR A 101 -6.11 3.49 0.00
C TYR A 101 -4.78 4.22 -0.04
N ILE A 102 -4.72 5.35 0.62
CA ILE A 102 -3.56 6.26 0.66
C ILE A 102 -3.31 6.66 2.11
N GLN A 103 -2.05 6.60 2.54
CA GLN A 103 -1.62 6.98 3.88
C GLN A 103 -0.36 7.86 3.80
N GLY A 104 -0.23 8.87 4.66
CA GLY A 104 0.99 9.66 4.74
C GLY A 104 0.81 11.00 5.44
N TYR A 105 1.92 11.71 5.59
CA TYR A 105 1.99 13.00 6.30
C TYR A 105 1.21 14.11 5.62
N TYR A 106 0.85 13.94 4.35
CA TYR A 106 -0.08 14.83 3.67
C TYR A 106 -1.43 14.94 4.42
N PHE A 107 -1.90 13.86 5.02
CA PHE A 107 -3.17 13.83 5.75
C PHE A 107 -2.98 14.17 7.22
N SER A 108 -2.07 13.47 7.89
CA SER A 108 -1.71 13.71 9.28
C SER A 108 -0.38 13.04 9.62
N ARG A 109 0.42 13.66 10.48
CA ARG A 109 1.54 12.98 11.16
C ARG A 109 0.98 12.10 12.28
N PRO A 110 1.74 11.12 12.78
CA PRO A 110 1.38 10.42 13.99
C PRO A 110 1.11 11.41 15.13
N VAL A 111 0.00 11.24 15.80
CA VAL A 111 -0.44 12.10 16.90
C VAL A 111 -0.78 11.23 18.12
N PRO A 112 -0.76 11.79 19.34
CA PRO A 112 -1.25 11.12 20.54
C PRO A 112 -2.71 10.68 20.41
N GLU A 113 -3.13 9.69 21.18
CA GLU A 113 -4.49 9.12 21.13
C GLU A 113 -5.60 10.16 21.27
N GLU A 114 -5.42 11.11 22.18
CA GLU A 114 -6.37 12.22 22.43
C GLU A 114 -6.58 13.09 21.19
N ASP A 115 -5.49 13.44 20.49
CA ASP A 115 -5.54 14.25 19.26
C ASP A 115 -6.12 13.43 18.09
N TYR A 116 -5.85 12.13 18.03
CA TYR A 116 -6.45 11.24 17.03
C TYR A 116 -7.96 11.15 17.18
N ALA A 117 -8.46 11.04 18.40
CA ALA A 117 -9.89 11.06 18.66
C ALA A 117 -10.56 12.36 18.19
N ALA A 118 -9.89 13.51 18.40
CA ALA A 118 -10.36 14.80 17.91
C ALA A 118 -10.37 14.89 16.38
N LEU A 119 -9.33 14.37 15.70
CA LEU A 119 -9.26 14.29 14.24
C LEU A 119 -10.41 13.45 13.65
N CYS A 120 -10.75 12.34 14.26
CA CYS A 120 -11.87 11.49 13.84
C CYS A 120 -13.23 12.20 13.96
N GLN A 121 -13.40 13.07 14.95
CA GLN A 121 -14.65 13.81 15.18
C GLN A 121 -14.83 15.01 14.25
N THR A 122 -13.75 15.67 13.83
CA THR A 122 -13.81 16.90 13.03
C THR A 122 -14.11 16.70 11.56
N ALA A 123 -14.28 15.46 11.07
CA ALA A 123 -14.45 15.12 9.65
C ALA A 123 -13.34 15.70 8.73
N ALA A 124 -12.21 16.09 9.30
CA ALA A 124 -11.05 16.58 8.55
C ALA A 124 -10.37 15.48 7.73
N LEU A 125 -10.65 14.21 8.05
CA LEU A 125 -10.32 13.08 7.17
C LEU A 125 -11.38 13.07 6.06
N PRO A 126 -10.99 13.11 4.77
CA PRO A 126 -11.93 13.05 3.69
C PRO A 126 -12.73 11.74 3.79
N GLN A 127 -13.96 11.85 4.26
CA GLN A 127 -14.89 10.72 4.23
C GLN A 127 -15.15 10.43 2.75
N LYS A 128 -14.49 9.42 2.23
CA LYS A 128 -14.80 8.91 0.92
C LYS A 128 -16.21 8.31 1.01
N LYS A 129 -17.19 9.00 0.42
CA LYS A 129 -18.46 8.34 0.11
C LYS A 129 -18.10 7.13 -0.74
N VAL A 130 -18.32 5.95 -0.20
CA VAL A 130 -18.35 4.72 -0.98
C VAL A 130 -19.56 4.88 -1.89
N SER A 131 -19.35 5.29 -3.12
CA SER A 131 -20.37 5.13 -4.16
C SER A 131 -20.41 3.64 -4.45
N GLU A 132 -21.55 3.07 -4.22
CA GLU A 132 -21.95 1.71 -4.60
C GLU A 132 -21.64 1.41 -6.06
#